data_6c658c31d5ee67f9a29ee3b26b19fc7e
#
_entry.id   6c658c31d5ee67f9a29ee3b26b19fc7e
#
_cell.length_a   1.000
_cell.length_b   1.000
_cell.length_c   1.000
_cell.angle_alpha   90.00
_cell.angle_beta   90.00
_cell.angle_gamma   90.00
#
_symmetry.space_group_name_H-M   'P 1'
#
loop_
_entity.id
_entity.type
_entity.pdbx_description
1 polymer ?
#
loop_
_entity_poly.entity_id
_entity_poly.type
_entity_poly.pdbx_seq_one_letter_code
_entity_poly.pdbx_strand_id
1 'polypeptide(L)'
;MITVPLRDNLAHQLKNEAARRHTSIESLANDWLEEQLWEAKRKKIEAEAQRFRAQHAALLAQYNGQHVAMRDGIVLDHDADLVTLHSRIRAQYGEEPVLIAPVNPEPIQVIKVLGARRRGGQ
;
A
#
# COMPACT_ATOMS: atom_id res chain seq x y z
N MET A 1 21.69 13.61 -1.58
CA MET A 1 21.58 12.49 -0.64
C MET A 1 21.14 12.97 0.73
N ILE A 2 20.22 12.26 1.33
CA ILE A 2 19.72 12.59 2.66
C ILE A 2 20.55 11.83 3.70
N THR A 3 21.03 12.56 4.71
CA THR A 3 21.73 11.94 5.82
C THR A 3 20.81 11.94 7.03
N VAL A 4 20.60 10.75 7.61
CA VAL A 4 19.75 10.59 8.78
C VAL A 4 20.63 10.24 9.98
N PRO A 5 20.72 11.12 10.99
CA PRO A 5 21.49 10.79 12.17
C PRO A 5 20.80 9.72 13.00
N LEU A 6 21.57 8.75 13.47
CA LEU A 6 21.08 7.66 14.29
C LEU A 6 21.55 7.83 15.73
N ARG A 7 20.75 7.36 16.67
CA ARG A 7 21.20 7.30 18.06
C ARG A 7 22.37 6.34 18.18
N ASP A 8 23.29 6.64 19.06
CA ASP A 8 24.54 5.85 19.20
C ASP A 8 24.25 4.38 19.47
N ASN A 9 23.33 4.09 20.36
CA ASN A 9 22.99 2.69 20.67
C ASN A 9 22.39 1.96 19.47
N LEU A 10 21.59 2.65 18.67
CA LEU A 10 21.00 2.06 17.48
C LEU A 10 22.04 1.82 16.40
N ALA A 11 22.92 2.79 16.20
CA ALA A 11 24.01 2.64 15.23
C ALA A 11 24.92 1.46 15.60
N HIS A 12 25.19 1.29 16.88
CA HIS A 12 26.02 0.19 17.36
C HIS A 12 25.33 -1.17 17.13
N GLN A 13 24.05 -1.24 17.42
CA GLN A 13 23.28 -2.47 17.19
C GLN A 13 23.21 -2.83 15.70
N LEU A 14 23.02 -1.83 14.85
CA LEU A 14 23.02 -2.05 13.40
C LEU A 14 24.38 -2.55 12.92
N LYS A 15 25.45 -1.99 13.44
CA LYS A 15 26.79 -2.41 13.08
C LYS A 15 27.03 -3.87 13.44
N ASN A 16 26.63 -4.27 14.64
CA ASN A 16 26.78 -5.66 15.08
C ASN A 16 25.94 -6.61 14.24
N GLU A 17 24.71 -6.25 13.95
CA GLU A 17 23.83 -7.09 13.16
C GLU A 17 24.31 -7.22 11.71
N ALA A 18 24.81 -6.12 11.14
CA ALA A 18 25.35 -6.14 9.79
C ALA A 18 26.58 -7.05 9.70
N ALA A 19 27.45 -7.01 10.70
CA ALA A 19 28.60 -7.88 10.75
C ALA A 19 28.19 -9.34 10.84
N ARG A 20 27.19 -9.63 11.66
CA ARG A 20 26.68 -11.00 11.81
C ARG A 20 26.09 -11.55 10.49
N ARG A 21 25.49 -10.68 9.71
CA ARG A 21 24.86 -11.06 8.42
C ARG A 21 25.81 -10.90 7.22
N HIS A 22 27.02 -10.51 7.45
CA HIS A 22 28.01 -10.29 6.39
C HIS A 22 27.53 -9.27 5.34
N THR A 23 26.96 -8.16 5.82
CA THR A 23 26.48 -7.09 4.97
C THR A 23 26.93 -5.74 5.54
N SER A 24 26.70 -4.67 4.81
CA SER A 24 27.01 -3.33 5.29
C SER A 24 25.87 -2.80 6.15
N ILE A 25 26.19 -1.85 7.05
CA ILE A 25 25.19 -1.14 7.85
C ILE A 25 24.19 -0.46 6.92
N GLU A 26 24.69 0.16 5.87
CA GLU A 26 23.88 0.90 4.92
C GLU A 26 22.85 0.00 4.24
N SER A 27 23.29 -1.15 3.76
CA SER A 27 22.40 -2.12 3.10
C SER A 27 21.36 -2.66 4.07
N LEU A 28 21.77 -3.00 5.29
CA LEU A 28 20.86 -3.52 6.31
C LEU A 28 19.81 -2.48 6.69
N ALA A 29 20.24 -1.24 6.93
CA ALA A 29 19.33 -0.16 7.31
C ALA A 29 18.33 0.14 6.19
N ASN A 30 18.77 0.16 4.94
CA ASN A 30 17.91 0.39 3.81
C ASN A 30 16.85 -0.71 3.68
N ASP A 31 17.25 -1.96 3.84
CA ASP A 31 16.33 -3.09 3.77
C ASP A 31 15.26 -3.01 4.86
N TRP A 32 15.68 -2.69 6.08
CA TRP A 32 14.75 -2.58 7.20
C TRP A 32 13.81 -1.39 7.06
N LEU A 33 14.31 -0.26 6.56
CA LEU A 33 13.45 0.90 6.33
C LEU A 33 12.42 0.62 5.23
N GLU A 34 12.82 -0.08 4.18
CA GLU A 34 11.88 -0.49 3.16
C GLU A 34 10.79 -1.40 3.72
N GLU A 35 11.16 -2.33 4.58
CA GLU A 35 10.21 -3.21 5.25
C GLU A 35 9.20 -2.42 6.08
N GLN A 36 9.67 -1.45 6.84
CA GLN A 36 8.80 -0.64 7.68
C GLN A 36 7.86 0.22 6.85
N LEU A 37 8.34 0.79 5.76
CA LEU A 37 7.50 1.55 4.85
C LEU A 37 6.45 0.67 4.20
N TRP A 38 6.83 -0.54 3.81
CA TRP A 38 5.91 -1.51 3.24
C TRP A 38 4.82 -1.90 4.24
N GLU A 39 5.20 -2.16 5.50
CA GLU A 39 4.24 -2.49 6.55
C GLU A 39 3.27 -1.34 6.82
N ALA A 40 3.75 -0.11 6.81
CA ALA A 40 2.91 1.05 6.98
C ALA A 40 1.88 1.15 5.85
N LYS A 41 2.30 0.89 4.62
CA LYS A 41 1.40 0.87 3.47
C LYS A 41 0.35 -0.23 3.59
N ARG A 42 0.77 -1.41 4.02
CA ARG A 42 -0.13 -2.55 4.22
C ARG A 42 -1.22 -2.24 5.24
N LYS A 43 -0.84 -1.64 6.37
CA LYS A 43 -1.79 -1.27 7.40
C LYS A 43 -2.81 -0.25 6.89
N LYS A 44 -2.36 0.69 6.09
CA LYS A 44 -3.23 1.69 5.50
C LYS A 44 -4.25 1.05 4.55
N ILE A 45 -3.79 0.13 3.71
CA ILE A 45 -4.67 -0.59 2.78
C ILE A 45 -5.66 -1.47 3.53
N GLU A 46 -5.22 -2.10 4.60
CA GLU A 46 -6.11 -2.91 5.44
C GLU A 46 -7.24 -2.08 6.03
N ALA A 47 -6.91 -0.89 6.54
CA ALA A 47 -7.91 0.03 7.04
C ALA A 47 -8.89 0.46 5.95
N GLU A 48 -8.38 0.71 4.74
CA GLU A 48 -9.21 1.06 3.60
C GLU A 48 -10.16 -0.09 3.23
N ALA A 49 -9.67 -1.32 3.25
CA ALA A 49 -10.48 -2.48 2.97
C ALA A 49 -11.63 -2.61 3.97
N GLN A 50 -11.36 -2.32 5.25
CA GLN A 50 -12.40 -2.34 6.27
C GLN A 50 -13.43 -1.25 6.04
N ARG A 51 -13.01 -0.06 5.65
CA ARG A 51 -13.93 1.03 5.31
C ARG A 51 -14.78 0.69 4.11
N PHE A 52 -14.17 0.04 3.12
CA PHE A 52 -14.91 -0.43 1.95
C PHE A 52 -16.02 -1.40 2.36
N ARG A 53 -15.69 -2.38 3.19
CA ARG A 53 -16.68 -3.36 3.66
C ARG A 53 -17.78 -2.70 4.49
N ALA A 54 -17.40 -1.73 5.32
CA ALA A 54 -18.39 -1.02 6.15
C ALA A 54 -19.35 -0.17 5.32
N GLN A 55 -18.91 0.31 4.17
CA GLN A 55 -19.72 1.14 3.27
C GLN A 55 -20.35 0.34 2.13
N HIS A 56 -20.24 -0.98 2.17
CA HIS A 56 -20.63 -1.83 1.04
C HIS A 56 -22.06 -1.57 0.57
N ALA A 57 -23.02 -1.45 1.46
CA ALA A 57 -24.41 -1.24 1.09
C ALA A 57 -24.61 0.07 0.31
N ALA A 58 -23.94 1.14 0.78
CA ALA A 58 -24.03 2.45 0.12
C ALA A 58 -23.33 2.42 -1.23
N LEU A 59 -22.16 1.77 -1.29
CA LEU A 59 -21.41 1.65 -2.54
C LEU A 59 -22.20 0.82 -3.56
N LEU A 60 -22.83 -0.24 -3.12
CA LEU A 60 -23.63 -1.10 -4.00
C LEU A 60 -24.78 -0.29 -4.60
N ALA A 61 -25.41 0.58 -3.84
CA ALA A 61 -26.51 1.41 -4.33
C ALA A 61 -26.06 2.36 -5.44
N GLN A 62 -24.81 2.84 -5.40
CA GLN A 62 -24.32 3.82 -6.35
C GLN A 62 -23.47 3.24 -7.47
N TYR A 63 -22.71 2.20 -7.18
CA TYR A 63 -21.64 1.74 -8.09
C TYR A 63 -21.74 0.26 -8.44
N ASN A 64 -22.90 -0.35 -8.27
CA ASN A 64 -23.06 -1.77 -8.58
C ASN A 64 -22.60 -2.08 -10.01
N GLY A 65 -21.73 -3.07 -10.15
CA GLY A 65 -21.17 -3.44 -11.44
C GLY A 65 -19.95 -2.64 -11.87
N GLN A 66 -19.50 -1.74 -11.00
CA GLN A 66 -18.31 -0.93 -11.28
C GLN A 66 -17.20 -1.26 -10.31
N HIS A 67 -16.02 -0.75 -10.59
CA HIS A 67 -14.89 -0.73 -9.66
C HIS A 67 -14.79 0.67 -9.08
N VAL A 68 -14.37 0.76 -7.82
CA VAL A 68 -14.14 2.04 -7.16
C VAL A 68 -12.70 2.12 -6.66
N ALA A 69 -12.17 3.33 -6.69
CA ALA A 69 -10.88 3.65 -6.09
C ALA A 69 -11.15 4.47 -4.85
N MET A 70 -10.65 4.01 -3.70
CA MET A 70 -10.94 4.64 -2.41
C MET A 70 -9.66 4.96 -1.66
N ARG A 71 -9.68 6.07 -0.94
CA ARG A 71 -8.65 6.45 0.01
C ARG A 71 -9.29 7.21 1.15
N ASP A 72 -8.91 6.85 2.38
CA ASP A 72 -9.44 7.48 3.60
C ASP A 72 -10.97 7.42 3.67
N GLY A 73 -11.56 6.35 3.16
CA GLY A 73 -13.00 6.14 3.18
C GLY A 73 -13.77 6.93 2.14
N ILE A 74 -13.07 7.58 1.21
CA ILE A 74 -13.68 8.43 0.19
C ILE A 74 -13.44 7.81 -1.18
N VAL A 75 -14.50 7.77 -2.01
CA VAL A 75 -14.38 7.32 -3.39
C VAL A 75 -13.72 8.42 -4.20
N LEU A 76 -12.55 8.12 -4.75
CA LEU A 76 -11.80 9.06 -5.57
C LEU A 76 -12.23 9.01 -7.04
N ASP A 77 -12.57 7.81 -7.52
CA ASP A 77 -12.92 7.58 -8.91
C ASP A 77 -13.64 6.24 -9.02
N HIS A 78 -14.28 6.02 -10.14
CA HIS A 78 -14.97 4.75 -10.41
C HIS A 78 -15.04 4.51 -11.90
N ASP A 79 -15.15 3.26 -12.31
CA ASP A 79 -15.31 2.88 -13.71
C ASP A 79 -15.74 1.42 -13.77
N ALA A 80 -16.52 1.08 -14.75
CA ALA A 80 -16.88 -0.32 -14.99
C ALA A 80 -15.68 -1.11 -15.49
N ASP A 81 -14.75 -0.44 -16.19
CA ASP A 81 -13.54 -1.07 -16.70
C ASP A 81 -12.38 -0.89 -15.73
N LEU A 82 -11.90 -2.01 -15.17
CA LEU A 82 -10.81 -1.99 -14.20
C LEU A 82 -9.54 -1.39 -14.77
N VAL A 83 -9.19 -1.74 -16.00
CA VAL A 83 -7.95 -1.28 -16.61
C VAL A 83 -7.96 0.24 -16.78
N THR A 84 -9.09 0.78 -17.21
CA THR A 84 -9.25 2.22 -17.37
C THR A 84 -9.11 2.94 -16.03
N LEU A 85 -9.79 2.43 -15.00
CA LEU A 85 -9.72 3.01 -13.67
C LEU A 85 -8.29 2.96 -13.12
N HIS A 86 -7.66 1.80 -13.26
CA HIS A 86 -6.29 1.60 -12.79
C HIS A 86 -5.34 2.61 -13.44
N SER A 87 -5.47 2.80 -14.75
CA SER A 87 -4.61 3.74 -15.49
C SER A 87 -4.82 5.19 -15.02
N ARG A 88 -6.06 5.59 -14.82
CA ARG A 88 -6.34 6.94 -14.34
C ARG A 88 -5.78 7.19 -12.93
N ILE A 89 -5.96 6.22 -12.05
CA ILE A 89 -5.47 6.34 -10.67
C ILE A 89 -3.95 6.38 -10.66
N ARG A 90 -3.31 5.52 -11.46
CA ARG A 90 -1.86 5.51 -11.55
C ARG A 90 -1.31 6.84 -12.06
N ALA A 91 -1.95 7.41 -13.05
CA ALA A 91 -1.53 8.70 -13.61
C ALA A 91 -1.70 9.84 -12.61
N GLN A 92 -2.75 9.78 -11.79
CA GLN A 92 -3.10 10.89 -10.90
C GLN A 92 -2.42 10.77 -9.53
N TYR A 93 -2.29 9.57 -8.99
CA TYR A 93 -1.78 9.35 -7.65
C TYR A 93 -0.44 8.63 -7.61
N GLY A 94 0.05 8.18 -8.75
CA GLY A 94 1.35 7.53 -8.84
C GLY A 94 1.40 6.25 -8.02
N GLU A 95 2.37 6.16 -7.13
CA GLU A 95 2.57 4.98 -6.31
C GLU A 95 1.93 5.10 -4.92
N GLU A 96 1.16 6.15 -4.69
CA GLU A 96 0.46 6.27 -3.41
C GLU A 96 -0.56 5.14 -3.26
N PRO A 97 -0.72 4.59 -2.04
CA PRO A 97 -1.64 3.50 -1.82
C PRO A 97 -3.10 3.93 -2.02
N VAL A 98 -3.76 3.28 -2.96
CA VAL A 98 -5.18 3.48 -3.24
C VAL A 98 -5.83 2.12 -3.38
N LEU A 99 -6.90 1.89 -2.67
CA LEU A 99 -7.66 0.66 -2.77
C LEU A 99 -8.52 0.69 -4.03
N ILE A 100 -8.43 -0.34 -4.86
CA ILE A 100 -9.35 -0.51 -5.98
C ILE A 100 -10.07 -1.84 -5.79
N ALA A 101 -11.40 -1.79 -5.78
CA ALA A 101 -12.21 -2.97 -5.52
C ALA A 101 -13.46 -3.00 -6.38
N PRO A 102 -13.93 -4.19 -6.77
CA PRO A 102 -15.20 -4.33 -7.47
C PRO A 102 -16.35 -4.12 -6.51
N VAL A 103 -17.41 -3.51 -6.98
CA VAL A 103 -18.65 -3.34 -6.23
C VAL A 103 -19.71 -4.24 -6.81
N ASN A 104 -20.08 -5.27 -6.05
CA ASN A 104 -21.09 -6.23 -6.44
C ASN A 104 -21.80 -6.75 -5.18
N PRO A 105 -22.85 -7.57 -5.32
CA PRO A 105 -23.59 -8.04 -4.15
C PRO A 105 -22.77 -8.83 -3.13
N GLU A 106 -21.62 -9.39 -3.53
CA GLU A 106 -20.75 -10.11 -2.61
C GLU A 106 -19.72 -9.17 -2.03
N PRO A 107 -19.71 -8.94 -0.72
CA PRO A 107 -18.82 -7.95 -0.12
C PRO A 107 -17.35 -8.37 -0.07
N ILE A 108 -17.06 -9.66 -0.17
CA ILE A 108 -15.68 -10.15 -0.10
C ILE A 108 -15.25 -10.58 -1.50
N GLN A 109 -14.36 -9.81 -2.08
CA GLN A 109 -13.94 -10.02 -3.45
C GLN A 109 -12.43 -9.80 -3.58
N VAL A 110 -11.94 -10.01 -4.79
CA VAL A 110 -10.55 -9.73 -5.10
C VAL A 110 -10.32 -8.24 -4.98
N ILE A 111 -9.38 -7.85 -4.12
CA ILE A 111 -9.02 -6.47 -3.89
C ILE A 111 -7.67 -6.21 -4.51
N LYS A 112 -7.60 -5.18 -5.37
CA LYS A 112 -6.36 -4.75 -5.98
C LYS A 112 -5.77 -3.62 -5.17
N VAL A 113 -4.46 -3.69 -4.94
CA VAL A 113 -3.73 -2.68 -4.19
C VAL A 113 -2.74 -2.00 -5.11
N LEU A 114 -2.92 -0.71 -5.35
CA LEU A 114 -1.97 0.11 -6.08
C LEU A 114 -0.96 0.71 -5.13
N GLY A 115 0.24 0.96 -5.63
CA GLY A 115 1.31 1.50 -4.82
C GLY A 115 1.96 0.49 -3.91
N ALA A 116 1.48 -0.74 -3.91
CA ALA A 116 2.09 -1.82 -3.16
C ALA A 116 3.39 -2.22 -3.81
N ARG A 117 4.41 -2.35 -2.98
CA ARG A 117 5.74 -2.69 -3.45
C ARG A 117 5.90 -4.19 -3.60
N ARG A 118 6.54 -4.61 -4.68
CA ARG A 118 6.96 -6.00 -4.82
C ARG A 118 8.32 -6.17 -4.22
N ARG A 119 8.46 -7.21 -3.46
CA ARG A 119 9.77 -7.50 -2.88
C ARG A 119 10.65 -8.21 -3.88
N GLY A 120 11.88 -7.73 -3.95
CA GLY A 120 13.06 -8.36 -4.50
C GLY A 120 12.80 -9.33 -5.62
N GLY A 121 12.70 -8.93 -6.81
CA GLY A 121 12.67 -9.81 -7.96
C GLY A 121 11.58 -10.88 -8.02
N GLN A 122 10.57 -10.71 -7.26
CA GLN A 122 9.48 -11.68 -7.26
C GLN A 122 8.38 -11.32 -8.22
#